data_838729a78e5b7c710fec5c6ea91953da
#
_entry.id   838729a78e5b7c710fec5c6ea91953da
#
_cell.length_a   1.000
_cell.length_b   1.000
_cell.length_c   1.000
_cell.angle_alpha   90.00
_cell.angle_beta   90.00
_cell.angle_gamma   90.00
#
_symmetry.space_group_name_H-M   'P 1'
#
loop_
_entity.id
_entity.type
_entity.pdbx_description
1 polymer ?
#
loop_
_entity_poly.entity_id
_entity_poly.type
_entity_poly.pdbx_seq_one_letter_code
_entity_poly.pdbx_strand_id
1 'polypeptide(L)'
;AISGFKAEADMQVSYTEKTVTLDDGEVVSLQVPEYRIINPAYDPLPDDLLTSPRVAPPMIGLGLLDTIPAERIAARADPEDRDGDGISGRINRVWDAQRDETVLGRFGWKAGQPSVEQQSLRAFADDMGLTSNLFPHTDCRPSQDCEAMPNGGSPEVSNEVADFVSFYAASLAVPKRRHMDDPQ
;
A
#
# COMPACT_ATOMS: atom_id res chain seq x y z
N ALA A 1 -13.57 15.04 7.16
CA ALA A 1 -14.15 15.74 6.00
C ALA A 1 -14.06 17.25 6.24
N ILE A 2 -13.54 17.97 5.25
CA ILE A 2 -13.47 19.45 5.28
C ILE A 2 -14.86 19.98 4.95
N SER A 3 -15.37 20.90 5.80
CA SER A 3 -16.70 21.50 5.60
C SER A 3 -16.77 22.20 4.23
N GLY A 4 -17.75 21.86 3.41
CA GLY A 4 -17.95 22.43 2.08
C GLY A 4 -17.34 21.63 0.93
N PHE A 5 -16.52 20.61 1.20
CA PHE A 5 -15.94 19.72 0.20
C PHE A 5 -16.53 18.31 0.29
N LYS A 6 -16.87 17.75 -0.86
CA LYS A 6 -17.37 16.37 -0.94
C LYS A 6 -16.22 15.39 -1.08
N ALA A 7 -16.41 14.18 -0.57
CA ALA A 7 -15.57 13.06 -0.95
C ALA A 7 -15.68 12.81 -2.47
N GLU A 8 -14.66 12.25 -3.09
CA GLU A 8 -14.67 12.01 -4.55
C GLU A 8 -15.77 11.05 -4.97
N ALA A 9 -16.05 10.05 -4.16
CA ALA A 9 -17.13 9.09 -4.34
C ALA A 9 -17.39 8.35 -3.03
N ASP A 10 -18.42 7.50 -3.00
CA ASP A 10 -18.69 6.56 -1.92
C ASP A 10 -18.32 5.15 -2.35
N MET A 11 -17.90 4.32 -1.38
CA MET A 11 -17.65 2.89 -1.59
C MET A 11 -18.79 2.07 -1.01
N GLN A 12 -19.45 1.28 -1.86
CA GLN A 12 -20.44 0.28 -1.45
C GLN A 12 -19.80 -1.10 -1.47
N VAL A 13 -19.98 -1.86 -0.38
CA VAL A 13 -19.54 -3.26 -0.29
C VAL A 13 -20.76 -4.14 -0.06
N SER A 14 -20.92 -5.17 -0.88
CA SER A 14 -21.90 -6.24 -0.70
C SER A 14 -21.15 -7.57 -0.61
N TYR A 15 -21.80 -8.59 -0.02
CA TYR A 15 -21.18 -9.91 0.19
C TYR A 15 -22.08 -11.00 -0.40
N THR A 16 -21.45 -11.95 -1.07
CA THR A 16 -22.06 -13.21 -1.46
C THR A 16 -21.37 -14.36 -0.75
N GLU A 17 -22.12 -15.40 -0.40
CA GLU A 17 -21.54 -16.59 0.23
C GLU A 17 -20.99 -17.54 -0.84
N LYS A 18 -19.80 -18.09 -0.59
CA LYS A 18 -19.18 -19.13 -1.41
C LYS A 18 -18.71 -20.27 -0.50
N THR A 19 -19.24 -21.45 -0.74
CA THR A 19 -18.80 -22.67 -0.05
C THR A 19 -17.52 -23.20 -0.67
N VAL A 20 -16.54 -23.52 0.17
CA VAL A 20 -15.24 -24.10 -0.21
C VAL A 20 -15.01 -25.34 0.66
N THR A 21 -14.57 -26.43 0.04
CA THR A 21 -14.11 -27.62 0.76
C THR A 21 -12.59 -27.57 0.87
N LEU A 22 -12.08 -27.62 2.09
CA LEU A 22 -10.66 -27.65 2.39
C LEU A 22 -10.07 -29.04 2.10
N ASP A 23 -8.74 -29.16 2.06
CA ASP A 23 -8.05 -30.41 1.71
C ASP A 23 -8.32 -31.57 2.71
N ASP A 24 -8.62 -31.24 3.96
CA ASP A 24 -9.02 -32.18 5.02
C ASP A 24 -10.50 -32.62 4.96
N GLY A 25 -11.26 -32.05 4.00
CA GLY A 25 -12.67 -32.31 3.79
C GLY A 25 -13.62 -31.41 4.58
N GLU A 26 -13.11 -30.48 5.39
CA GLU A 26 -13.95 -29.49 6.06
C GLU A 26 -14.61 -28.56 5.05
N VAL A 27 -15.90 -28.28 5.24
CA VAL A 27 -16.68 -27.37 4.38
C VAL A 27 -16.85 -26.05 5.11
N VAL A 28 -16.31 -24.98 4.53
CA VAL A 28 -16.41 -23.62 5.08
C VAL A 28 -17.19 -22.70 4.14
N SER A 29 -17.99 -21.79 4.70
CA SER A 29 -18.63 -20.71 3.95
C SER A 29 -17.80 -19.45 4.05
N LEU A 30 -17.38 -18.93 2.90
CA LEU A 30 -16.61 -17.70 2.77
C LEU A 30 -17.51 -16.59 2.27
N GLN A 31 -17.33 -15.38 2.81
CA GLN A 31 -17.94 -14.17 2.28
C GLN A 31 -17.05 -13.56 1.20
N VAL A 32 -17.57 -13.51 -0.03
CA VAL A 32 -16.90 -12.90 -1.18
C VAL A 32 -17.40 -11.46 -1.31
N PRO A 33 -16.53 -10.45 -1.12
CA PRO A 33 -16.93 -9.06 -1.24
C PRO A 33 -17.03 -8.64 -2.70
N GLU A 34 -18.07 -7.85 -3.01
CA GLU A 34 -18.20 -7.08 -4.23
C GLU A 34 -18.11 -5.59 -3.89
N TYR A 35 -17.19 -4.88 -4.55
CA TYR A 35 -16.95 -3.46 -4.34
C TYR A 35 -17.50 -2.65 -5.51
N ARG A 36 -18.25 -1.59 -5.19
CA ARG A 36 -18.76 -0.64 -6.18
C ARG A 36 -18.48 0.78 -5.73
N ILE A 37 -17.92 1.57 -6.62
CA ILE A 37 -17.78 3.01 -6.42
C ILE A 37 -19.08 3.65 -6.90
N ILE A 38 -19.72 4.40 -6.00
CA ILE A 38 -21.02 5.05 -6.26
C ILE A 38 -20.95 6.55 -5.94
N ASN A 39 -21.91 7.30 -6.44
CA ASN A 39 -22.07 8.74 -6.14
C ASN A 39 -20.80 9.58 -6.43
N PRO A 40 -20.20 9.51 -7.63
CA PRO A 40 -19.06 10.36 -7.97
C PRO A 40 -19.48 11.84 -7.83
N ALA A 41 -18.67 12.62 -7.08
CA ALA A 41 -19.04 13.99 -6.71
C ALA A 41 -18.57 15.04 -7.71
N TYR A 42 -17.60 14.72 -8.54
CA TYR A 42 -16.99 15.67 -9.49
C TYR A 42 -17.26 15.26 -10.93
N ASP A 43 -16.47 14.34 -11.49
CA ASP A 43 -16.65 13.86 -12.87
C ASP A 43 -17.22 12.45 -12.91
N PRO A 44 -17.90 12.05 -13.99
CA PRO A 44 -18.24 10.65 -14.20
C PRO A 44 -16.98 9.77 -14.13
N LEU A 45 -17.10 8.60 -13.52
CA LEU A 45 -16.03 7.63 -13.50
C LEU A 45 -15.81 7.05 -14.90
N PRO A 46 -14.56 6.84 -15.34
CA PRO A 46 -14.28 6.15 -16.61
C PRO A 46 -14.85 4.73 -16.61
N ASP A 47 -15.35 4.28 -17.76
CA ASP A 47 -15.89 2.93 -17.92
C ASP A 47 -14.85 1.82 -17.74
N ASP A 48 -13.58 2.15 -17.96
CA ASP A 48 -12.41 1.28 -17.82
C ASP A 48 -11.68 1.44 -16.49
N LEU A 49 -12.32 2.03 -15.49
CA LEU A 49 -11.75 2.22 -14.17
C LEU A 49 -11.35 0.89 -13.51
N LEU A 50 -10.08 0.72 -13.26
CA LEU A 50 -9.56 -0.44 -12.57
C LEU A 50 -9.64 -0.24 -11.05
N THR A 51 -10.24 -1.21 -10.35
CA THR A 51 -10.30 -1.24 -8.90
C THR A 51 -9.51 -2.42 -8.35
N SER A 52 -8.80 -2.21 -7.25
CA SER A 52 -8.00 -3.26 -6.60
C SER A 52 -8.11 -3.15 -5.08
N PRO A 53 -9.22 -3.62 -4.50
CA PRO A 53 -9.41 -3.62 -3.06
C PRO A 53 -8.35 -4.48 -2.38
N ARG A 54 -7.75 -3.97 -1.31
CA ARG A 54 -6.67 -4.67 -0.58
C ARG A 54 -6.77 -4.39 0.90
N VAL A 55 -6.41 -5.41 1.69
CA VAL A 55 -6.13 -5.22 3.11
C VAL A 55 -4.71 -4.67 3.22
N ALA A 56 -4.52 -3.61 3.99
CA ALA A 56 -3.18 -3.03 4.20
C ALA A 56 -2.23 -4.08 4.81
N PRO A 57 -1.00 -4.23 4.30
CA PRO A 57 -0.03 -5.12 4.93
C PRO A 57 0.37 -4.59 6.30
N PRO A 58 0.74 -5.47 7.25
CA PRO A 58 1.19 -5.05 8.57
C PRO A 58 2.51 -4.27 8.46
N MET A 59 2.66 -3.24 9.30
CA MET A 59 3.87 -2.41 9.34
C MET A 59 4.98 -2.98 10.24
N ILE A 60 4.72 -4.07 10.96
CA ILE A 60 5.69 -4.70 11.85
C ILE A 60 6.87 -5.29 11.09
N GLY A 61 8.09 -5.06 11.56
CA GLY A 61 9.31 -5.63 10.99
C GLY A 61 9.80 -4.96 9.69
N LEU A 62 9.23 -3.83 9.27
CA LEU A 62 9.66 -3.14 8.05
C LEU A 62 11.13 -2.71 8.12
N GLY A 63 11.60 -2.21 9.26
CA GLY A 63 13.00 -1.86 9.42
C GLY A 63 13.96 -3.06 9.29
N LEU A 64 13.55 -4.27 9.72
CA LEU A 64 14.33 -5.49 9.49
C LEU A 64 14.37 -5.85 8.00
N LEU A 65 13.25 -5.72 7.29
CA LEU A 65 13.22 -5.91 5.84
C LEU A 65 14.10 -4.90 5.10
N ASP A 66 14.18 -3.67 5.61
CA ASP A 66 15.01 -2.61 5.03
C ASP A 66 16.52 -2.89 5.14
N THR A 67 16.93 -3.61 6.17
CA THR A 67 18.35 -3.98 6.36
C THR A 67 18.84 -5.08 5.42
N ILE A 68 17.95 -5.79 4.74
CA ILE A 68 18.36 -6.87 3.82
C ILE A 68 19.01 -6.25 2.57
N PRO A 69 20.26 -6.62 2.22
CA PRO A 69 20.90 -6.13 1.02
C PRO A 69 20.11 -6.44 -0.25
N ALA A 70 20.06 -5.48 -1.20
CA ALA A 70 19.27 -5.61 -2.43
C ALA A 70 19.67 -6.86 -3.26
N GLU A 71 20.96 -7.16 -3.30
CA GLU A 71 21.51 -8.34 -3.98
C GLU A 71 21.03 -9.66 -3.37
N ARG A 72 20.75 -9.68 -2.06
CA ARG A 72 20.19 -10.87 -1.39
C ARG A 72 18.73 -11.09 -1.80
N ILE A 73 17.98 -10.03 -1.98
CA ILE A 73 16.60 -10.12 -2.49
C ILE A 73 16.61 -10.54 -3.95
N ALA A 74 17.45 -9.90 -4.77
CA ALA A 74 17.56 -10.20 -6.20
C ALA A 74 18.03 -11.65 -6.47
N ALA A 75 18.91 -12.21 -5.62
CA ALA A 75 19.36 -13.58 -5.74
C ALA A 75 18.28 -14.65 -5.49
N ARG A 76 17.11 -14.24 -4.95
CA ARG A 76 15.97 -15.14 -4.75
C ARG A 76 14.94 -15.04 -5.89
N ALA A 77 15.21 -14.22 -6.91
CA ALA A 77 14.33 -14.16 -8.07
C ALA A 77 14.45 -15.43 -8.91
N ASP A 78 13.32 -16.04 -9.18
CA ASP A 78 13.20 -17.19 -10.08
C ASP A 78 11.97 -17.03 -10.98
N PRO A 79 12.04 -16.15 -12.01
CA PRO A 79 10.90 -15.85 -12.86
C PRO A 79 10.45 -17.04 -13.74
N GLU A 80 11.30 -18.02 -13.94
CA GLU A 80 11.03 -19.23 -14.74
C GLU A 80 10.67 -20.46 -13.90
N ASP A 81 10.55 -20.32 -12.56
CA ASP A 81 10.25 -21.44 -11.64
C ASP A 81 11.19 -22.65 -11.88
N ARG A 82 12.51 -22.38 -11.82
CA ARG A 82 13.53 -23.41 -12.16
C ARG A 82 13.65 -24.51 -11.12
N ASP A 83 13.30 -24.20 -9.86
CA ASP A 83 13.29 -25.17 -8.78
C ASP A 83 11.98 -25.98 -8.71
N GLY A 84 10.95 -25.58 -9.48
CA GLY A 84 9.70 -26.31 -9.64
C GLY A 84 8.79 -26.27 -8.44
N ASP A 85 8.91 -25.23 -7.59
CA ASP A 85 8.09 -25.07 -6.38
C ASP A 85 6.72 -24.39 -6.66
N GLY A 86 6.47 -23.95 -7.90
CA GLY A 86 5.27 -23.28 -8.35
C GLY A 86 5.27 -21.77 -8.09
N ILE A 87 6.42 -21.19 -7.67
CA ILE A 87 6.56 -19.77 -7.37
C ILE A 87 7.50 -19.07 -8.33
N SER A 88 6.96 -18.31 -9.28
CA SER A 88 7.75 -17.49 -10.22
C SER A 88 8.12 -16.14 -9.61
N GLY A 89 9.09 -16.11 -8.72
CA GLY A 89 9.54 -14.92 -7.99
C GLY A 89 10.18 -13.88 -8.91
N ARG A 90 9.67 -12.62 -8.89
CA ARG A 90 10.19 -11.51 -9.71
C ARG A 90 10.51 -10.31 -8.85
N ILE A 91 11.66 -9.67 -9.13
CA ILE A 91 11.98 -8.37 -8.53
C ILE A 91 11.12 -7.27 -9.18
N ASN A 92 10.71 -6.29 -8.38
CA ASN A 92 10.16 -5.04 -8.89
C ASN A 92 11.23 -3.95 -8.86
N ARG A 93 11.28 -3.13 -9.91
CA ARG A 93 12.14 -1.95 -9.98
C ARG A 93 11.27 -0.71 -9.94
N VAL A 94 11.55 0.17 -8.99
CA VAL A 94 10.70 1.31 -8.65
C VAL A 94 11.53 2.58 -8.55
N TRP A 95 10.87 3.71 -8.75
CA TRP A 95 11.49 5.02 -8.62
C TRP A 95 11.70 5.37 -7.14
N ASP A 96 12.93 5.70 -6.80
CA ASP A 96 13.30 6.28 -5.52
C ASP A 96 13.31 7.81 -5.67
N ALA A 97 12.30 8.46 -5.13
CA ALA A 97 12.11 9.91 -5.29
C ALA A 97 13.17 10.72 -4.53
N GLN A 98 13.80 10.12 -3.49
CA GLN A 98 14.84 10.79 -2.71
C GLN A 98 16.19 10.74 -3.41
N ARG A 99 16.49 9.61 -4.10
CA ARG A 99 17.75 9.39 -4.81
C ARG A 99 17.71 9.77 -6.27
N ASP A 100 16.52 10.01 -6.82
CA ASP A 100 16.28 10.31 -8.24
C ASP A 100 16.78 9.17 -9.16
N GLU A 101 16.57 7.91 -8.76
CA GLU A 101 17.00 6.73 -9.52
C GLU A 101 16.03 5.55 -9.38
N THR A 102 16.13 4.59 -10.31
CA THR A 102 15.35 3.35 -10.25
C THR A 102 16.11 2.28 -9.47
N VAL A 103 15.50 1.82 -8.37
CA VAL A 103 16.07 0.84 -7.44
C VAL A 103 15.16 -0.37 -7.26
N LEU A 104 15.59 -1.34 -6.45
CA LEU A 104 14.78 -2.49 -6.05
C LEU A 104 13.69 -2.06 -5.07
N GLY A 105 12.43 -2.36 -5.41
CA GLY A 105 11.28 -2.17 -4.52
C GLY A 105 11.18 -3.28 -3.48
N ARG A 106 10.67 -2.93 -2.28
CA ARG A 106 10.58 -3.84 -1.12
C ARG A 106 9.25 -3.78 -0.41
N PHE A 107 8.63 -2.59 -0.34
CA PHE A 107 7.49 -2.31 0.52
C PHE A 107 6.19 -2.18 -0.28
N GLY A 108 5.08 -2.38 0.43
CA GLY A 108 3.77 -2.45 -0.18
C GLY A 108 3.47 -3.79 -0.85
N TRP A 109 2.23 -3.96 -1.32
CA TRP A 109 1.72 -5.22 -1.86
C TRP A 109 2.51 -5.80 -3.05
N LYS A 110 3.06 -4.93 -3.89
CA LYS A 110 3.79 -5.33 -5.09
C LYS A 110 5.25 -4.93 -5.02
N ALA A 111 5.80 -4.77 -3.81
CA ALA A 111 7.12 -4.19 -3.63
C ALA A 111 7.27 -2.87 -4.42
N GLY A 112 6.25 -1.99 -4.30
CA GLY A 112 6.13 -0.76 -5.10
C GLY A 112 6.90 0.42 -4.53
N GLN A 113 7.47 0.29 -3.32
CA GLN A 113 8.20 1.37 -2.67
C GLN A 113 9.61 0.90 -2.27
N PRO A 114 10.63 1.77 -2.39
CA PRO A 114 12.04 1.40 -2.16
C PRO A 114 12.43 1.42 -0.68
N SER A 115 11.83 2.30 0.13
CA SER A 115 12.19 2.56 1.53
C SER A 115 10.95 2.69 2.41
N VAL A 116 11.12 2.56 3.74
CA VAL A 116 10.06 2.79 4.73
C VAL A 116 9.63 4.25 4.71
N GLU A 117 10.56 5.18 4.54
CA GLU A 117 10.28 6.61 4.46
C GLU A 117 9.37 6.92 3.26
N GLN A 118 9.77 6.50 2.06
CA GLN A 118 8.96 6.77 0.86
C GLN A 118 7.60 6.08 0.94
N GLN A 119 7.50 4.86 1.49
CA GLN A 119 6.23 4.18 1.74
C GLN A 119 5.32 5.01 2.65
N SER A 120 5.86 5.56 3.75
CA SER A 120 5.10 6.36 4.71
C SER A 120 4.64 7.69 4.12
N LEU A 121 5.55 8.40 3.44
CA LEU A 121 5.22 9.70 2.82
C LEU A 121 4.30 9.55 1.60
N ARG A 122 4.40 8.43 0.87
CA ARG A 122 3.46 8.14 -0.20
C ARG A 122 2.05 7.88 0.32
N ALA A 123 1.92 7.20 1.48
CA ALA A 123 0.64 7.02 2.14
C ALA A 123 0.04 8.36 2.62
N PHE A 124 0.85 9.30 3.13
CA PHE A 124 0.36 10.65 3.41
C PHE A 124 -0.22 11.33 2.17
N ALA A 125 0.46 11.21 1.03
CA ALA A 125 -0.01 11.83 -0.21
C ALA A 125 -1.24 11.12 -0.80
N ASP A 126 -1.19 9.79 -0.98
CA ASP A 126 -2.22 9.04 -1.71
C ASP A 126 -3.45 8.75 -0.86
N ASP A 127 -3.26 8.40 0.43
CA ASP A 127 -4.36 7.96 1.28
C ASP A 127 -4.99 9.13 2.08
N MET A 128 -4.23 10.18 2.34
CA MET A 128 -4.66 11.31 3.19
C MET A 128 -4.69 12.66 2.46
N GLY A 129 -4.08 12.75 1.27
CA GLY A 129 -3.97 14.00 0.51
C GLY A 129 -3.05 15.04 1.16
N LEU A 130 -2.09 14.60 1.98
CA LEU A 130 -1.16 15.50 2.68
C LEU A 130 0.16 15.62 1.93
N THR A 131 0.56 16.85 1.67
CA THR A 131 1.82 17.19 0.99
C THR A 131 3.01 17.03 1.92
N SER A 132 4.14 16.65 1.35
CA SER A 132 5.46 16.60 2.01
C SER A 132 6.55 17.15 1.07
N ASN A 133 7.77 17.35 1.57
CA ASN A 133 8.87 17.75 0.70
C ASN A 133 9.21 16.71 -0.38
N LEU A 134 9.00 15.42 -0.09
CA LEU A 134 9.22 14.35 -1.06
C LEU A 134 8.06 14.25 -2.08
N PHE A 135 6.84 14.54 -1.65
CA PHE A 135 5.62 14.58 -2.47
C PHE A 135 4.91 15.92 -2.28
N PRO A 136 5.38 16.98 -2.98
CA PRO A 136 4.86 18.35 -2.77
C PRO A 136 3.51 18.60 -3.44
N HIS A 137 3.03 17.65 -4.23
CA HIS A 137 1.76 17.77 -4.96
C HIS A 137 0.84 16.61 -4.64
N THR A 138 -0.46 16.88 -4.58
CA THR A 138 -1.52 15.88 -4.52
C THR A 138 -2.06 15.62 -5.92
N ASP A 139 -2.56 14.40 -6.18
CA ASP A 139 -3.20 14.03 -7.44
C ASP A 139 -4.62 14.64 -7.50
N CYS A 140 -4.66 15.93 -7.84
CA CYS A 140 -5.90 16.67 -7.98
C CYS A 140 -6.39 16.65 -9.42
N ARG A 141 -7.67 16.32 -9.63
CA ARG A 141 -8.28 16.41 -10.95
C ARG A 141 -8.55 17.89 -11.32
N PRO A 142 -8.53 18.24 -12.60
CA PRO A 142 -8.86 19.62 -13.03
C PRO A 142 -10.24 20.13 -12.58
N SER A 143 -11.20 19.20 -12.36
CA SER A 143 -12.53 19.52 -11.84
C SER A 143 -12.59 19.74 -10.32
N GLN A 144 -11.50 19.44 -9.61
CA GLN A 144 -11.34 19.67 -8.18
C GLN A 144 -10.47 20.93 -8.00
N ASP A 145 -11.04 22.01 -7.55
CA ASP A 145 -10.27 23.23 -7.24
C ASP A 145 -9.50 23.05 -5.92
N CYS A 146 -8.43 22.26 -5.98
CA CYS A 146 -7.65 21.94 -4.80
C CYS A 146 -6.83 23.12 -4.26
N GLU A 147 -6.53 24.11 -5.09
CA GLU A 147 -5.85 25.33 -4.63
C GLU A 147 -6.76 26.18 -3.74
N ALA A 148 -8.07 26.12 -3.95
CA ALA A 148 -9.06 26.79 -3.11
C ALA A 148 -9.38 26.01 -1.82
N MET A 149 -8.89 24.77 -1.68
CA MET A 149 -9.14 23.95 -0.50
C MET A 149 -8.26 24.42 0.67
N PRO A 150 -8.82 24.44 1.90
CA PRO A 150 -8.00 24.65 3.09
C PRO A 150 -6.91 23.59 3.19
N ASN A 151 -5.67 24.02 3.42
CA ASN A 151 -4.53 23.15 3.66
C ASN A 151 -3.85 23.48 5.01
N GLY A 152 -3.06 22.52 5.51
CA GLY A 152 -2.36 22.63 6.79
C GLY A 152 -1.01 23.34 6.71
N GLY A 153 -0.59 23.74 5.51
CA GLY A 153 0.73 24.36 5.26
C GLY A 153 1.31 23.96 3.91
N SER A 154 2.56 24.37 3.65
CA SER A 154 3.28 24.02 2.42
C SER A 154 4.75 23.71 2.73
N PRO A 155 5.13 22.45 2.87
CA PRO A 155 4.28 21.26 2.89
C PRO A 155 3.47 21.13 4.20
N GLU A 156 2.41 20.31 4.18
CA GLU A 156 1.58 20.04 5.37
C GLU A 156 2.30 19.13 6.37
N VAL A 157 3.06 18.17 5.87
CA VAL A 157 3.92 17.28 6.67
C VAL A 157 5.33 17.86 6.68
N SER A 158 5.76 18.39 7.83
CA SER A 158 7.13 18.88 7.99
C SER A 158 8.14 17.74 7.95
N ASN A 159 9.41 18.03 7.64
CA ASN A 159 10.48 17.03 7.67
C ASN A 159 10.59 16.36 9.04
N GLU A 160 10.46 17.11 10.13
CA GLU A 160 10.50 16.56 11.49
C GLU A 160 9.41 15.49 11.72
N VAL A 161 8.19 15.76 11.27
CA VAL A 161 7.08 14.78 11.35
C VAL A 161 7.35 13.59 10.44
N ALA A 162 7.85 13.80 9.23
CA ALA A 162 8.25 12.76 8.30
C ALA A 162 9.30 11.82 8.90
N ASP A 163 10.34 12.38 9.51
CA ASP A 163 11.41 11.64 10.19
C ASP A 163 10.87 10.82 11.36
N PHE A 164 10.01 11.41 12.20
CA PHE A 164 9.41 10.68 13.33
C PHE A 164 8.53 9.52 12.89
N VAL A 165 7.68 9.71 11.88
CA VAL A 165 6.81 8.65 11.37
C VAL A 165 7.65 7.54 10.73
N SER A 166 8.65 7.88 9.94
CA SER A 166 9.55 6.92 9.30
C SER A 166 10.34 6.12 10.33
N PHE A 167 10.88 6.80 11.35
CA PHE A 167 11.56 6.15 12.47
C PHE A 167 10.62 5.21 13.24
N TYR A 168 9.41 5.67 13.57
CA TYR A 168 8.42 4.83 14.23
C TYR A 168 8.09 3.59 13.42
N ALA A 169 7.76 3.76 12.14
CA ALA A 169 7.42 2.65 11.24
C ALA A 169 8.55 1.62 11.11
N ALA A 170 9.81 2.09 10.97
CA ALA A 170 10.99 1.25 10.91
C ALA A 170 11.31 0.53 12.25
N SER A 171 10.90 1.14 13.38
CA SER A 171 11.19 0.62 14.72
C SER A 171 10.16 -0.40 15.22
N LEU A 172 9.04 -0.60 14.52
CA LEU A 172 8.02 -1.55 14.92
C LEU A 172 8.54 -2.99 14.88
N ALA A 173 8.65 -3.59 16.06
CA ALA A 173 9.19 -4.94 16.21
C ALA A 173 8.23 -6.01 15.70
N VAL A 174 8.79 -7.12 15.22
CA VAL A 174 8.01 -8.33 14.92
C VAL A 174 7.54 -8.95 16.24
N PRO A 175 6.26 -9.31 16.37
CA PRO A 175 5.75 -9.97 17.57
C PRO A 175 6.41 -11.33 17.75
N LYS A 176 6.55 -11.77 19.00
CA LYS A 176 7.04 -13.10 19.30
C LYS A 176 6.15 -14.15 18.62
N ARG A 177 6.80 -15.11 17.93
CA ARG A 177 6.07 -16.26 17.34
C ARG A 177 5.33 -17.02 18.44
N ARG A 178 4.06 -17.30 18.21
CA ARG A 178 3.23 -18.10 19.10
C ARG A 178 3.38 -19.58 18.73
N HIS A 179 3.11 -20.48 19.70
CA HIS A 179 3.07 -21.93 19.49
C HIS A 179 4.32 -22.51 18.81
N MET A 180 5.51 -22.06 19.27
CA MET A 180 6.79 -22.52 18.71
C MET A 180 7.02 -24.03 18.89
N ASP A 181 6.34 -24.65 19.88
CA ASP A 181 6.44 -26.06 20.25
C ASP A 181 5.31 -26.91 19.62
N ASP A 182 4.44 -26.31 18.79
CA ASP A 182 3.37 -27.01 18.07
C ASP A 182 3.94 -27.49 16.73
N PRO A 183 4.13 -28.81 16.53
CA PRO A 183 4.51 -29.37 15.26
C PRO A 183 3.29 -29.30 14.32
N GLN A 184 3.28 -28.36 13.37
CA GLN A 184 2.34 -28.36 12.25
C GLN A 184 2.79 -29.34 11.18
#